data_211b1af170539a75a15c04188734a2e9
#
_entry.id   211b1af170539a75a15c04188734a2e9
#
_cell.length_a   1.000
_cell.length_b   1.000
_cell.length_c   1.000
_cell.angle_alpha   90.00
_cell.angle_beta   90.00
_cell.angle_gamma   90.00
#
_symmetry.space_group_name_H-M   'P 1'
#
loop_
_entity.id
_entity.type
_entity.pdbx_description
1 polymer ?
#
loop_
_entity_poly.entity_id
_entity_poly.type
_entity_poly.pdbx_seq_one_letter_code
_entity_poly.pdbx_strand_id
1 'polypeptide(L)'
;SPGGHVESGDMIHDMIGFISAPVNILGTGWCASAGALIYTAVPRERRYCLPNTRFLLHEPRGGVGGMASDVEIQAREIIRMRERLNRIFAAATGQTYEKIVEDTDRDYWMSAQEAVDYGLVGKIISNRGEIKT
;
A
#
# COMPACT_ATOMS: atom_id res chain seq x y z
N SER A 1 4.73 -9.46 3.97
CA SER A 1 3.50 -9.88 3.28
C SER A 1 3.66 -9.78 1.78
N PRO A 2 3.32 -10.83 1.02
CA PRO A 2 3.32 -10.76 -0.45
C PRO A 2 2.09 -10.01 -1.01
N GLY A 3 1.21 -9.58 -0.14
CA GLY A 3 -0.10 -9.07 -0.53
C GLY A 3 -1.12 -10.18 -0.70
N GLY A 4 -2.07 -9.97 -1.58
CA GLY A 4 -3.14 -10.94 -1.84
C GLY A 4 -4.46 -10.25 -2.12
N HIS A 5 -5.51 -10.72 -1.44
CA HIS A 5 -6.87 -10.24 -1.66
C HIS A 5 -7.03 -8.77 -1.24
N VAL A 6 -7.32 -7.92 -2.21
CA VAL A 6 -7.38 -6.46 -2.01
C VAL A 6 -8.47 -6.07 -1.02
N GLU A 7 -9.64 -6.67 -1.10
CA GLU A 7 -10.75 -6.34 -0.19
C GLU A 7 -10.45 -6.69 1.25
N SER A 8 -9.68 -7.76 1.49
CA SER A 8 -9.20 -8.06 2.83
C SER A 8 -8.20 -7.01 3.32
N GLY A 9 -7.34 -6.53 2.42
CA GLY A 9 -6.44 -5.41 2.70
C GLY A 9 -7.19 -4.13 3.03
N ASP A 10 -8.23 -3.83 2.26
CA ASP A 10 -9.12 -2.68 2.51
C ASP A 10 -9.76 -2.76 3.89
N MET A 11 -10.26 -3.92 4.25
CA MET A 11 -10.91 -4.14 5.54
C MET A 11 -9.96 -3.85 6.70
N ILE A 12 -8.73 -4.35 6.61
CA ILE A 12 -7.72 -4.12 7.65
C ILE A 12 -7.31 -2.64 7.67
N HIS A 13 -7.09 -2.04 6.51
CA HIS A 13 -6.76 -0.63 6.38
C HIS A 13 -7.83 0.25 7.04
N ASP A 14 -9.08 0.01 6.71
CA ASP A 14 -10.20 0.79 7.24
C ASP A 14 -10.38 0.56 8.74
N MET A 15 -10.20 -0.68 9.20
CA MET A 15 -10.33 -1.00 10.62
C MET A 15 -9.25 -0.30 11.45
N ILE A 16 -8.02 -0.22 10.96
CA ILE A 16 -6.94 0.52 11.62
C ILE A 16 -7.33 1.99 11.80
N GLY A 17 -7.92 2.60 10.77
CA GLY A 17 -8.41 3.98 10.85
C GLY A 17 -9.65 4.15 11.73
N PHE A 18 -10.45 3.10 11.88
CA PHE A 18 -11.70 3.13 12.65
C PHE A 18 -11.47 3.08 14.15
N ILE A 19 -10.53 2.28 14.62
CA ILE A 19 -10.29 2.10 16.07
C ILE A 19 -9.69 3.37 16.68
N SER A 20 -9.95 3.58 17.96
CA SER A 20 -9.44 4.76 18.70
C SER A 20 -8.00 4.59 19.19
N ALA A 21 -7.52 3.35 19.33
CA ALA A 21 -6.16 3.08 19.78
C ALA A 21 -5.14 3.60 18.74
N PRO A 22 -4.07 4.28 19.16
CA PRO A 22 -2.98 4.65 18.25
C PRO A 22 -2.27 3.40 17.74
N VAL A 23 -1.98 3.38 16.43
CA VAL A 23 -1.34 2.24 15.77
C VAL A 23 -0.04 2.70 15.13
N ASN A 24 1.04 1.97 15.40
CA ASN A 24 2.30 2.08 14.67
C ASN A 24 2.43 0.85 13.77
N ILE A 25 2.99 1.02 12.58
CA ILE A 25 3.25 -0.10 11.69
C ILE A 25 4.75 -0.21 11.43
N LEU A 26 5.28 -1.41 11.63
CA LEU A 26 6.67 -1.73 11.35
C LEU A 26 6.73 -2.67 10.13
N GLY A 27 7.29 -2.18 9.05
CA GLY A 27 7.59 -3.00 7.87
C GLY A 27 8.84 -3.83 8.09
N THR A 28 8.76 -5.13 7.79
CA THR A 28 9.89 -6.04 7.89
C THR A 28 9.91 -6.96 6.68
N GLY A 29 11.10 -7.35 6.22
CA GLY A 29 11.23 -8.21 5.06
C GLY A 29 10.70 -7.54 3.80
N TRP A 30 9.47 -7.82 3.43
CA TRP A 30 8.83 -7.14 2.30
C TRP A 30 7.36 -6.83 2.57
N CYS A 31 6.92 -5.71 2.03
CA CYS A 31 5.55 -5.24 2.11
C CYS A 31 5.07 -5.01 0.68
N ALA A 32 4.25 -5.90 0.17
CA ALA A 32 3.89 -5.92 -1.23
C ALA A 32 2.39 -5.80 -1.43
N SER A 33 1.99 -5.03 -2.45
CA SER A 33 0.61 -4.99 -2.93
C SER A 33 -0.39 -4.64 -1.81
N ALA A 34 -1.33 -5.55 -1.48
CA ALA A 34 -2.28 -5.34 -0.39
C ALA A 34 -1.59 -5.12 0.98
N GLY A 35 -0.40 -5.71 1.17
CA GLY A 35 0.42 -5.44 2.36
C GLY A 35 0.89 -4.00 2.42
N ALA A 36 1.28 -3.41 1.29
CA ALA A 36 1.62 -2.00 1.21
C ALA A 36 0.40 -1.10 1.45
N LEU A 37 -0.77 -1.51 1.00
CA LEU A 37 -2.03 -0.80 1.27
C LEU A 37 -2.28 -0.72 2.78
N ILE A 38 -2.17 -1.84 3.49
CA ILE A 38 -2.33 -1.86 4.96
C ILE A 38 -1.29 -0.94 5.62
N TYR A 39 -0.07 -0.95 5.11
CA TYR A 39 1.02 -0.10 5.63
C TYR A 39 0.67 1.39 5.59
N THR A 40 -0.15 1.83 4.65
CA THR A 40 -0.57 3.23 4.52
C THR A 40 -1.72 3.63 5.45
N ALA A 41 -2.22 2.71 6.27
CA ALA A 41 -3.39 2.97 7.13
C ALA A 41 -3.12 3.94 8.28
N VAL A 42 -1.87 4.26 8.57
CA VAL A 42 -1.47 5.18 9.64
C VAL A 42 -0.74 6.38 9.05
N PRO A 43 -0.66 7.52 9.80
CA PRO A 43 0.14 8.66 9.36
C PRO A 43 1.61 8.29 9.14
N ARG A 44 2.29 9.03 8.28
CA ARG A 44 3.68 8.75 7.90
C ARG A 44 4.61 8.64 9.12
N GLU A 45 4.43 9.47 10.13
CA GLU A 45 5.25 9.47 11.35
C GLU A 45 5.08 8.21 12.21
N ARG A 46 4.07 7.39 11.90
CA ARG A 46 3.84 6.10 12.56
C ARG A 46 4.19 4.91 11.65
N ARG A 47 4.76 5.17 10.49
CA ARG A 47 5.21 4.13 9.56
C ARG A 47 6.72 3.97 9.67
N TYR A 48 7.13 2.83 10.20
CA TYR A 48 8.53 2.46 10.40
C TYR A 48 8.88 1.27 9.52
N CYS A 49 10.17 1.10 9.24
CA CYS A 49 10.65 -0.15 8.65
C CYS A 49 12.07 -0.46 9.14
N LEU A 50 12.44 -1.73 9.02
CA LEU A 50 13.81 -2.16 9.28
C LEU A 50 14.68 -1.92 8.04
N PRO A 51 16.03 -1.88 8.19
CA PRO A 51 16.92 -1.46 7.10
C PRO A 51 16.85 -2.30 5.81
N ASN A 52 16.51 -3.59 5.92
CA ASN A 52 16.46 -4.49 4.77
C ASN A 52 15.05 -4.68 4.20
N THR A 53 14.08 -3.90 4.66
CA THR A 53 12.71 -3.98 4.18
C THR A 53 12.61 -3.50 2.74
N ARG A 54 11.83 -4.21 1.93
CA ARG A 54 11.50 -3.83 0.57
C ARG A 54 10.00 -3.60 0.43
N PHE A 55 9.64 -2.71 -0.46
CA PHE A 55 8.23 -2.38 -0.73
C PHE A 55 7.94 -2.59 -2.21
N LEU A 56 6.76 -3.12 -2.50
CA LEU A 56 6.28 -3.28 -3.86
C LEU A 56 4.92 -2.61 -4.00
N LEU A 57 4.85 -1.64 -4.90
CA LEU A 57 3.60 -1.07 -5.35
C LEU A 57 3.32 -1.56 -6.77
N HIS A 58 2.10 -2.00 -7.01
CA HIS A 58 1.63 -2.31 -8.36
C HIS A 58 0.10 -2.21 -8.39
N GLU A 59 -0.46 -2.06 -9.57
CA GLU A 59 -1.91 -2.02 -9.73
C GLU A 59 -2.54 -3.38 -9.41
N PRO A 60 -3.83 -3.39 -9.01
CA PRO A 60 -4.52 -4.65 -8.77
C PRO A 60 -4.51 -5.50 -10.03
N ARG A 61 -4.23 -6.78 -9.85
CA ARG A 61 -4.30 -7.78 -10.91
C ARG A 61 -5.55 -8.62 -10.69
N GLY A 62 -6.26 -8.90 -11.77
CA GLY A 62 -7.43 -9.75 -11.70
C GLY A 62 -7.68 -10.41 -13.02
N GLY A 63 -8.17 -11.63 -12.97
CA GLY A 63 -8.71 -12.31 -14.14
C GLY A 63 -10.16 -11.93 -14.33
N VAL A 64 -10.59 -11.85 -15.59
CA VAL A 64 -11.98 -11.71 -15.95
C VAL A 64 -12.39 -12.89 -16.81
N GLY A 65 -13.64 -13.35 -16.65
CA GLY A 65 -14.13 -14.49 -17.39
C GLY A 65 -15.65 -14.57 -17.34
N GLY A 66 -16.22 -15.46 -18.13
CA GLY A 66 -17.66 -15.65 -18.22
C GLY A 66 -18.28 -14.96 -19.43
N MET A 67 -19.55 -14.59 -19.32
CA MET A 67 -20.29 -13.93 -20.43
C MET A 67 -19.74 -12.51 -20.65
N ALA A 68 -19.87 -12.01 -21.88
CA ALA A 68 -19.35 -10.70 -22.28
C ALA A 68 -19.85 -9.56 -21.37
N SER A 69 -21.11 -9.58 -20.97
CA SER A 69 -21.67 -8.58 -20.05
C SER A 69 -21.03 -8.63 -18.67
N ASP A 70 -20.73 -9.82 -18.18
CA ASP A 70 -20.06 -10.01 -16.88
C ASP A 70 -18.59 -9.59 -16.93
N VAL A 71 -17.91 -9.86 -18.04
CA VAL A 71 -16.52 -9.41 -18.29
C VAL A 71 -16.46 -7.89 -18.25
N GLU A 72 -17.41 -7.20 -18.88
CA GLU A 72 -17.45 -5.73 -18.85
C GLU A 72 -17.63 -5.18 -17.44
N ILE A 73 -18.55 -5.77 -16.65
CA ILE A 73 -18.78 -5.37 -15.27
C ILE A 73 -17.52 -5.59 -14.42
N GLN A 74 -16.89 -6.76 -14.54
CA GLN A 74 -15.66 -7.09 -13.79
C GLN A 74 -14.52 -6.14 -14.15
N ALA A 75 -14.33 -5.85 -15.43
CA ALA A 75 -13.29 -4.91 -15.89
C ALA A 75 -13.51 -3.52 -15.31
N ARG A 76 -14.75 -3.05 -15.26
CA ARG A 76 -15.11 -1.75 -14.69
C ARG A 76 -14.78 -1.69 -13.18
N GLU A 77 -15.08 -2.75 -12.45
CA GLU A 77 -14.78 -2.83 -11.02
C GLU A 77 -13.27 -2.86 -10.74
N ILE A 78 -12.50 -3.55 -11.57
CA ILE A 78 -11.02 -3.56 -11.48
C ILE A 78 -10.46 -2.15 -11.69
N ILE A 79 -10.99 -1.41 -12.68
CA ILE A 79 -10.57 -0.03 -12.94
C ILE A 79 -10.88 0.88 -11.74
N ARG A 80 -12.07 0.77 -11.17
CA ARG A 80 -12.45 1.52 -9.96
C ARG A 80 -11.53 1.22 -8.78
N MET A 81 -11.21 -0.05 -8.59
CA MET A 81 -10.31 -0.50 -7.53
C MET A 81 -8.92 0.11 -7.72
N ARG A 82 -8.38 0.07 -8.95
CA ARG A 82 -7.09 0.66 -9.28
C ARG A 82 -7.06 2.15 -8.98
N GLU A 83 -8.06 2.89 -9.41
CA GLU A 83 -8.15 4.33 -9.17
C GLU A 83 -8.18 4.64 -7.67
N ARG A 84 -8.96 3.89 -6.91
CA ARG A 84 -9.08 4.06 -5.47
C ARG A 84 -7.75 3.81 -4.75
N LEU A 85 -7.09 2.70 -5.07
CA LEU A 85 -5.80 2.36 -4.48
C LEU A 85 -4.74 3.40 -4.81
N ASN A 86 -4.69 3.85 -6.06
CA ASN A 86 -3.74 4.87 -6.47
C ASN A 86 -3.98 6.21 -5.76
N ARG A 87 -5.22 6.57 -5.48
CA ARG A 87 -5.54 7.75 -4.66
C ARG A 87 -5.08 7.60 -3.22
N ILE A 88 -5.25 6.41 -2.65
CA ILE A 88 -4.77 6.11 -1.29
C ILE A 88 -3.25 6.24 -1.23
N PHE A 89 -2.53 5.66 -2.18
CA PHE A 89 -1.07 5.78 -2.23
C PHE A 89 -0.61 7.22 -2.47
N ALA A 90 -1.29 7.96 -3.32
CA ALA A 90 -0.97 9.38 -3.54
C ALA A 90 -1.11 10.18 -2.25
N ALA A 91 -2.21 10.03 -1.55
CA ALA A 91 -2.45 10.72 -0.28
C ALA A 91 -1.43 10.31 0.79
N ALA A 92 -1.10 9.03 0.87
CA ALA A 92 -0.19 8.50 1.88
C ALA A 92 1.27 8.93 1.67
N THR A 93 1.69 9.11 0.41
CA THR A 93 3.09 9.39 0.06
C THR A 93 3.36 10.86 -0.24
N GLY A 94 2.33 11.64 -0.54
CA GLY A 94 2.49 13.01 -1.02
C GLY A 94 2.85 13.10 -2.50
N GLN A 95 2.91 11.97 -3.22
CA GLN A 95 3.10 11.97 -4.67
C GLN A 95 1.81 12.38 -5.37
N THR A 96 1.93 12.83 -6.62
CA THR A 96 0.75 13.11 -7.43
C THR A 96 0.06 11.80 -7.83
N TYR A 97 -1.23 11.86 -8.09
CA TYR A 97 -1.99 10.72 -8.61
C TYR A 97 -1.37 10.18 -9.90
N GLU A 98 -0.99 11.07 -10.81
CA GLU A 98 -0.39 10.71 -12.09
C GLU A 98 0.94 9.98 -11.91
N LYS A 99 1.76 10.41 -10.95
CA LYS A 99 3.02 9.74 -10.62
C LYS A 99 2.77 8.32 -10.10
N ILE A 100 1.79 8.16 -9.21
CA ILE A 100 1.43 6.83 -8.70
C ILE A 100 0.94 5.92 -9.84
N VAL A 101 0.09 6.44 -10.73
CA VAL A 101 -0.40 5.67 -11.89
C VAL A 101 0.77 5.20 -12.75
N GLU A 102 1.71 6.09 -13.06
CA GLU A 102 2.89 5.77 -13.85
C GLU A 102 3.75 4.71 -13.18
N ASP A 103 4.05 4.89 -11.90
CA ASP A 103 4.95 4.00 -11.16
C ASP A 103 4.32 2.61 -10.91
N THR A 104 3.01 2.54 -10.68
CA THR A 104 2.31 1.28 -10.37
C THR A 104 1.83 0.52 -11.60
N ASP A 105 1.99 1.08 -12.80
CA ASP A 105 1.64 0.40 -14.06
C ASP A 105 2.35 -0.95 -14.18
N ARG A 106 3.58 -1.02 -13.65
CA ARG A 106 4.34 -2.25 -13.49
C ARG A 106 4.77 -2.40 -12.04
N ASP A 107 5.45 -3.50 -11.71
CA ASP A 107 5.97 -3.73 -10.38
C ASP A 107 6.99 -2.65 -10.01
N TYR A 108 6.65 -1.82 -9.04
CA TYR A 108 7.52 -0.75 -8.57
C TYR A 108 8.13 -1.13 -7.23
N TRP A 109 9.34 -1.64 -7.28
CA TRP A 109 10.09 -2.04 -6.10
C TRP A 109 10.87 -0.89 -5.51
N MET A 110 10.85 -0.78 -4.18
CA MET A 110 11.62 0.22 -3.44
C MET A 110 12.39 -0.45 -2.31
N SER A 111 13.65 -0.04 -2.13
CA SER A 111 14.39 -0.31 -0.90
C SER A 111 13.82 0.53 0.25
N ALA A 112 14.28 0.27 1.47
CA ALA A 112 13.86 1.05 2.63
C ALA A 112 14.13 2.55 2.42
N GLN A 113 15.31 2.93 1.96
CA GLN A 113 15.66 4.34 1.74
C GLN A 113 14.85 4.95 0.58
N GLU A 114 14.69 4.21 -0.51
CA GLU A 114 13.85 4.68 -1.62
C GLU A 114 12.40 4.90 -1.17
N ALA A 115 11.89 4.05 -0.30
CA ALA A 115 10.54 4.20 0.25
C ALA A 115 10.41 5.41 1.18
N VAL A 116 11.46 5.75 1.93
CA VAL A 116 11.51 7.01 2.71
C VAL A 116 11.46 8.20 1.76
N ASP A 117 12.30 8.21 0.74
CA ASP A 117 12.39 9.32 -0.21
C ASP A 117 11.09 9.47 -1.00
N TYR A 118 10.41 8.38 -1.29
CA TYR A 118 9.13 8.36 -1.98
C TYR A 118 7.97 8.92 -1.13
N GLY A 119 8.13 8.90 0.19
CA GLY A 119 7.10 9.34 1.14
C GLY A 119 6.28 8.21 1.74
N LEU A 120 6.59 6.96 1.43
CA LEU A 120 5.87 5.80 1.95
C LEU A 120 6.26 5.48 3.39
N VAL A 121 7.54 5.54 3.70
CA VAL A 121 8.09 5.24 5.02
C VAL A 121 8.40 6.53 5.76
N GLY A 122 8.08 6.58 7.07
CA GLY A 122 8.45 7.70 7.92
C GLY A 122 9.88 7.63 8.40
N LYS A 123 10.30 6.47 8.89
CA LYS A 123 11.63 6.29 9.47
C LYS A 123 12.11 4.85 9.36
N ILE A 124 13.38 4.69 8.98
CA ILE A 124 14.08 3.41 9.08
C ILE A 124 14.63 3.31 10.50
N ILE A 125 14.36 2.19 11.17
CA ILE A 125 14.79 1.95 12.54
C ILE A 125 15.55 0.63 12.65
N SER A 126 16.38 0.53 13.69
CA SER A 126 17.17 -0.67 13.95
C SER A 126 16.82 -1.34 15.27
N ASN A 127 16.10 -0.65 16.15
CA ASN A 127 15.72 -1.20 17.45
C ASN A 127 14.37 -0.64 17.92
N ARG A 128 13.76 -1.36 18.84
CA ARG A 128 12.42 -1.04 19.35
C ARG A 128 12.33 0.34 20.03
N GLY A 129 13.42 0.80 20.65
CA GLY A 129 13.43 2.08 21.36
C GLY A 129 13.22 3.29 20.46
N GLU A 130 13.35 3.12 19.15
CA GLU A 130 13.14 4.20 18.18
C GLU A 130 11.67 4.39 17.80
N ILE A 131 10.77 3.48 18.21
CA ILE A 131 9.33 3.61 17.97
C ILE A 131 8.73 4.52 19.04
N LYS A 132 8.09 5.60 18.61
CA LYS A 132 7.36 6.49 19.51
C LYS A 132 6.06 5.84 19.96
N THR A 133 5.82 5.79 21.24
CA THR A 133 4.59 5.30 21.83
C THR A 133 3.58 6.42 22.08
#